data_c2fb59e82bdd8294e34f8274922f2544
#
_entry.id   c2fb59e82bdd8294e34f8274922f2544
#
_cell.length_a   1.000
_cell.length_b   1.000
_cell.length_c   1.000
_cell.angle_alpha   90.00
_cell.angle_beta   90.00
_cell.angle_gamma   90.00
#
_symmetry.space_group_name_H-M   'P 1'
#
loop_
_entity.id
_entity.type
_entity.pdbx_description
1 polymer ?
#
loop_
_entity_poly.entity_id
_entity_poly.type
_entity_poly.pdbx_seq_one_letter_code
_entity_poly.pdbx_strand_id
1 'polypeptide(L)'
;MFQKSYKILSTEKLNNTTFSFVISCPELAEESWCGRFVNVLCGEKTLRRPISISEIDKQNGTITIVFEVRGDGTKWMSERKAGDELDILGPLGNGFFPDKTKRGIFIGGGIGCPPMLGAAKEYGSDAEVILGFRSQENAILTDKFKSVAKRVEITTNDGTLGAKGFVTDVLKNMVQNGENAVVYACGPTPMLKSVAALCKEKNIKCYVSLEQRMACGIGACLCCCLLY
;
A
#
# COMPACT_ATOMS: atom_id res chain seq x y z
N MET A 1 -9.39 -4.49 -17.31
CA MET A 1 -8.39 -3.38 -17.38
C MET A 1 -8.95 -2.25 -18.24
N PHE A 2 -8.96 -1.03 -17.73
CA PHE A 2 -9.56 0.16 -18.36
C PHE A 2 -8.52 1.27 -18.45
N GLN A 3 -8.67 2.16 -19.43
CA GLN A 3 -7.94 3.41 -19.51
C GLN A 3 -8.95 4.53 -19.83
N LYS A 4 -9.17 5.40 -18.85
CA LYS A 4 -10.12 6.52 -18.94
C LYS A 4 -9.70 7.67 -18.03
N SER A 5 -10.29 8.86 -18.26
CA SER A 5 -10.28 9.95 -17.31
C SER A 5 -11.35 9.72 -16.24
N TYR A 6 -10.94 9.85 -14.98
CA TYR A 6 -11.78 9.64 -13.81
C TYR A 6 -11.74 10.86 -12.90
N LYS A 7 -12.91 11.24 -12.37
CA LYS A 7 -13.07 12.43 -11.55
C LYS A 7 -12.57 12.19 -10.12
N ILE A 8 -11.80 13.13 -9.59
CA ILE A 8 -11.42 13.20 -8.18
C ILE A 8 -12.62 13.71 -7.39
N LEU A 9 -13.09 12.95 -6.42
CA LEU A 9 -14.18 13.34 -5.53
C LEU A 9 -13.70 14.16 -4.33
N SER A 10 -12.57 13.76 -3.75
CA SER A 10 -11.95 14.48 -2.65
C SER A 10 -10.44 14.30 -2.63
N THR A 11 -9.78 15.26 -2.03
CA THR A 11 -8.33 15.27 -1.81
C THR A 11 -8.05 15.59 -0.35
N GLU A 12 -7.09 14.89 0.24
CA GLU A 12 -6.63 15.11 1.61
C GLU A 12 -5.11 15.14 1.65
N LYS A 13 -4.53 16.08 2.38
CA LYS A 13 -3.10 16.13 2.67
C LYS A 13 -2.85 15.43 4.01
N LEU A 14 -2.28 14.22 3.97
CA LEU A 14 -2.03 13.40 5.16
C LEU A 14 -0.83 13.88 5.99
N ASN A 15 0.20 14.39 5.31
CA ASN A 15 1.36 15.06 5.92
C ASN A 15 2.02 15.99 4.90
N ASN A 16 3.23 16.50 5.17
CA ASN A 16 3.89 17.48 4.30
C ASN A 16 4.14 17.01 2.87
N THR A 17 4.27 15.72 2.63
CA THR A 17 4.60 15.13 1.33
C THR A 17 3.60 14.12 0.81
N THR A 18 2.62 13.71 1.61
CA THR A 18 1.72 12.60 1.29
C THR A 18 0.28 13.08 1.13
N PHE A 19 -0.35 12.63 0.06
CA PHE A 19 -1.72 12.99 -0.33
C PHE A 19 -2.57 11.73 -0.53
N SER A 20 -3.86 11.87 -0.24
CA SER A 20 -4.89 10.85 -0.47
C SER A 20 -5.95 11.41 -1.40
N PHE A 21 -6.32 10.65 -2.43
CA PHE A 21 -7.40 11.00 -3.37
C PHE A 21 -8.45 9.91 -3.39
N VAL A 22 -9.71 10.31 -3.30
CA VAL A 22 -10.86 9.45 -3.60
C VAL A 22 -11.31 9.72 -5.03
N ILE A 23 -11.40 8.67 -5.84
CA ILE A 23 -11.64 8.75 -7.28
C ILE A 23 -12.90 7.96 -7.63
N SER A 24 -13.80 8.59 -8.39
CA SER A 24 -15.00 7.94 -8.92
C SER A 24 -14.64 7.11 -10.14
N CYS A 25 -14.69 5.79 -10.02
CA CYS A 25 -14.30 4.85 -11.06
C CYS A 25 -14.97 3.48 -10.85
N PRO A 26 -16.30 3.36 -11.09
CA PRO A 26 -17.06 2.16 -10.75
C PRO A 26 -16.47 0.87 -11.32
N GLU A 27 -16.07 0.88 -12.60
CA GLU A 27 -15.49 -0.29 -13.26
C GLU A 27 -14.13 -0.70 -12.68
N LEU A 28 -13.30 0.27 -12.23
CA LEU A 28 -12.04 -0.03 -11.55
C LEU A 28 -12.30 -0.59 -10.15
N ALA A 29 -13.27 -0.02 -9.42
CA ALA A 29 -13.63 -0.49 -8.10
C ALA A 29 -14.15 -1.92 -8.14
N GLU A 30 -15.00 -2.25 -9.12
CA GLU A 30 -15.57 -3.60 -9.27
C GLU A 30 -14.50 -4.66 -9.57
N GLU A 31 -13.57 -4.36 -10.47
CA GLU A 31 -12.50 -5.30 -10.86
C GLU A 31 -11.27 -5.26 -9.94
N SER A 32 -11.26 -4.42 -8.90
CA SER A 32 -10.11 -4.31 -8.00
C SER A 32 -10.23 -5.22 -6.77
N TRP A 33 -9.08 -5.63 -6.26
CA TRP A 33 -8.90 -6.24 -4.94
C TRP A 33 -7.61 -5.72 -4.29
N CYS A 34 -7.39 -6.03 -3.03
CA CYS A 34 -6.28 -5.46 -2.26
C CYS A 34 -4.90 -5.76 -2.86
N GLY A 35 -4.00 -4.80 -2.75
CA GLY A 35 -2.63 -4.90 -3.26
C GLY A 35 -2.47 -4.66 -4.76
N ARG A 36 -3.56 -4.39 -5.51
CA ARG A 36 -3.47 -3.90 -6.89
C ARG A 36 -3.10 -2.42 -6.93
N PHE A 37 -2.73 -1.95 -8.11
CA PHE A 37 -2.33 -0.57 -8.35
C PHE A 37 -2.96 0.01 -9.62
N VAL A 38 -2.84 1.29 -9.80
CA VAL A 38 -3.20 2.02 -11.01
C VAL A 38 -2.01 2.82 -11.53
N ASN A 39 -1.95 3.02 -12.84
CA ASN A 39 -0.97 3.88 -13.51
C ASN A 39 -1.61 5.21 -13.89
N VAL A 40 -1.19 6.30 -13.26
CA VAL A 40 -1.71 7.66 -13.46
C VAL A 40 -0.84 8.42 -14.46
N LEU A 41 -1.44 8.98 -15.49
CA LEU A 41 -0.79 9.93 -16.40
C LEU A 41 -0.73 11.31 -15.73
N CYS A 42 0.47 11.87 -15.66
CA CYS A 42 0.72 13.12 -14.93
C CYS A 42 1.02 14.26 -15.91
N GLY A 43 -0.02 14.97 -16.34
CA GLY A 43 0.10 16.04 -17.33
C GLY A 43 0.73 15.55 -18.64
N GLU A 44 1.71 16.26 -19.16
CA GLU A 44 2.43 15.92 -20.40
C GLU A 44 3.57 14.90 -20.22
N LYS A 45 3.69 14.27 -19.05
CA LYS A 45 4.75 13.30 -18.79
C LYS A 45 4.54 12.02 -19.58
N THR A 46 5.60 11.55 -20.23
CA THR A 46 5.56 10.33 -21.07
C THR A 46 5.25 9.06 -20.25
N LEU A 47 5.85 8.94 -19.06
CA LEU A 47 5.65 7.77 -18.22
C LEU A 47 4.57 8.02 -17.18
N ARG A 48 3.67 7.05 -17.02
CA ARG A 48 2.67 7.01 -15.94
C ARG A 48 3.34 6.77 -14.59
N ARG A 49 2.62 7.06 -13.52
CA ARG A 49 3.04 6.80 -12.13
C ARG A 49 2.23 5.67 -11.55
N PRO A 50 2.89 4.53 -11.21
CA PRO A 50 2.22 3.42 -10.53
C PRO A 50 1.92 3.83 -9.09
N ILE A 51 0.64 3.80 -8.72
CA ILE A 51 0.17 4.12 -7.37
C ILE A 51 -0.72 2.99 -6.89
N SER A 52 -0.39 2.43 -5.73
CA SER A 52 -1.17 1.37 -5.12
C SER A 52 -2.57 1.85 -4.73
N ILE A 53 -3.56 1.00 -4.91
CA ILE A 53 -4.90 1.22 -4.40
C ILE A 53 -4.88 0.95 -2.90
N SER A 54 -5.28 1.95 -2.11
CA SER A 54 -5.33 1.89 -0.65
C SER A 54 -6.65 1.31 -0.15
N GLU A 55 -7.76 1.81 -0.70
CA GLU A 55 -9.10 1.37 -0.35
C GLU A 55 -9.95 1.22 -1.62
N ILE A 56 -10.90 0.29 -1.57
CA ILE A 56 -11.85 -0.01 -2.64
C ILE A 56 -13.24 0.02 -2.03
N ASP A 57 -14.11 0.83 -2.61
CA ASP A 57 -15.52 0.89 -2.24
C ASP A 57 -16.37 0.55 -3.48
N LYS A 58 -16.73 -0.72 -3.60
CA LYS A 58 -17.56 -1.22 -4.71
C LYS A 58 -18.96 -0.65 -4.68
N GLN A 59 -19.51 -0.38 -3.49
CA GLN A 59 -20.86 0.15 -3.32
C GLN A 59 -21.00 1.55 -3.92
N ASN A 60 -20.01 2.41 -3.62
CA ASN A 60 -19.97 3.79 -4.11
C ASN A 60 -19.19 3.92 -5.42
N GLY A 61 -18.61 2.83 -5.95
CA GLY A 61 -17.85 2.81 -7.19
C GLY A 61 -16.60 3.68 -7.11
N THR A 62 -15.87 3.65 -5.98
CA THR A 62 -14.69 4.48 -5.78
C THR A 62 -13.45 3.67 -5.38
N ILE A 63 -12.29 4.22 -5.72
CA ILE A 63 -11.01 3.79 -5.15
C ILE A 63 -10.35 4.97 -4.44
N THR A 64 -9.56 4.65 -3.41
CA THR A 64 -8.67 5.60 -2.76
C THR A 64 -7.23 5.28 -3.12
N ILE A 65 -6.50 6.26 -3.62
CA ILE A 65 -5.06 6.17 -3.83
C ILE A 65 -4.34 7.11 -2.86
N VAL A 66 -3.18 6.66 -2.38
CA VAL A 66 -2.31 7.47 -1.50
C VAL A 66 -0.92 7.49 -2.11
N PHE A 67 -0.34 8.67 -2.24
CA PHE A 67 0.98 8.83 -2.87
C PHE A 67 1.82 9.87 -2.15
N GLU A 68 3.14 9.71 -2.25
CA GLU A 68 4.12 10.65 -1.74
C GLU A 68 4.70 11.47 -2.89
N VAL A 69 4.89 12.76 -2.68
CA VAL A 69 5.56 13.65 -3.64
C VAL A 69 7.05 13.36 -3.64
N ARG A 70 7.53 12.71 -4.71
CA ARG A 70 8.95 12.33 -4.90
C ARG A 70 9.59 12.95 -6.13
N GLY A 71 8.81 13.45 -7.06
CA GLY A 71 9.29 14.06 -8.31
C GLY A 71 8.16 14.77 -9.05
N ASP A 72 8.45 15.30 -10.23
CA ASP A 72 7.54 16.18 -10.97
C ASP A 72 6.15 15.58 -11.21
N GLY A 73 6.05 14.29 -11.54
CA GLY A 73 4.75 13.66 -11.80
C GLY A 73 3.86 13.64 -10.55
N THR A 74 4.41 13.21 -9.41
CA THR A 74 3.66 13.21 -8.14
C THR A 74 3.46 14.62 -7.59
N LYS A 75 4.35 15.57 -7.90
CA LYS A 75 4.13 16.99 -7.62
C LYS A 75 2.94 17.52 -8.42
N TRP A 76 2.89 17.24 -9.72
CA TRP A 76 1.74 17.61 -10.55
C TRP A 76 0.44 17.01 -9.99
N MET A 77 0.45 15.73 -9.56
CA MET A 77 -0.70 15.12 -8.91
C MET A 77 -1.12 15.89 -7.65
N SER A 78 -0.18 16.27 -6.78
CA SER A 78 -0.48 16.94 -5.51
C SER A 78 -1.14 18.32 -5.67
N GLU A 79 -1.10 18.91 -6.86
CA GLU A 79 -1.75 20.16 -7.21
C GLU A 79 -3.20 19.99 -7.68
N ARG A 80 -3.65 18.74 -7.88
CA ARG A 80 -5.04 18.44 -8.30
C ARG A 80 -6.02 18.58 -7.15
N LYS A 81 -7.26 18.93 -7.50
CA LYS A 81 -8.34 19.22 -6.55
C LYS A 81 -9.55 18.35 -6.83
N ALA A 82 -10.47 18.30 -5.88
CA ALA A 82 -11.80 17.73 -6.11
C ALA A 82 -12.45 18.40 -7.33
N GLY A 83 -13.00 17.59 -8.24
CA GLY A 83 -13.55 18.02 -9.52
C GLY A 83 -12.60 17.87 -10.71
N ASP A 84 -11.26 17.85 -10.50
CA ASP A 84 -10.30 17.57 -11.58
C ASP A 84 -10.40 16.10 -12.03
N GLU A 85 -9.85 15.80 -13.20
CA GLU A 85 -9.79 14.46 -13.75
C GLU A 85 -8.35 13.93 -13.82
N LEU A 86 -8.22 12.63 -13.68
CA LEU A 86 -6.96 11.88 -13.85
C LEU A 86 -7.14 10.81 -14.94
N ASP A 87 -6.28 10.80 -15.94
CA ASP A 87 -6.18 9.66 -16.87
C ASP A 87 -5.49 8.49 -16.14
N ILE A 88 -6.26 7.42 -15.92
CA ILE A 88 -5.85 6.25 -15.15
C ILE A 88 -5.95 5.00 -16.02
N LEU A 89 -4.88 4.22 -16.02
CA LEU A 89 -4.84 2.86 -16.54
C LEU A 89 -4.87 1.88 -15.37
N GLY A 90 -5.82 0.97 -15.34
CA GLY A 90 -5.92 -0.03 -14.27
C GLY A 90 -7.18 -0.92 -14.35
N PRO A 91 -7.44 -1.73 -13.33
CA PRO A 91 -6.52 -2.07 -12.24
C PRO A 91 -5.38 -2.98 -12.75
N LEU A 92 -4.19 -2.85 -12.17
CA LEU A 92 -2.96 -3.54 -12.56
C LEU A 92 -2.39 -4.35 -11.39
N GLY A 93 -1.46 -5.26 -11.70
CA GLY A 93 -0.79 -6.12 -10.72
C GLY A 93 -1.64 -7.30 -10.25
N ASN A 94 -1.01 -8.19 -9.48
CA ASN A 94 -1.65 -9.43 -9.00
C ASN A 94 -2.37 -9.24 -7.66
N GLY A 95 -1.95 -8.26 -6.86
CA GLY A 95 -2.52 -8.02 -5.53
C GLY A 95 -2.20 -9.10 -4.50
N PHE A 96 -2.95 -9.07 -3.40
CA PHE A 96 -2.90 -10.07 -2.34
C PHE A 96 -4.22 -10.82 -2.24
N PHE A 97 -4.15 -12.06 -1.79
CA PHE A 97 -5.30 -12.89 -1.41
C PHE A 97 -5.10 -13.33 0.04
N PRO A 98 -5.55 -12.54 1.02
CA PRO A 98 -5.34 -12.85 2.43
C PRO A 98 -5.99 -14.18 2.83
N ASP A 99 -5.19 -15.08 3.37
CA ASP A 99 -5.63 -16.41 3.84
C ASP A 99 -6.28 -16.28 5.23
N LYS A 100 -7.60 -16.24 5.27
CA LYS A 100 -8.38 -16.07 6.52
C LYS A 100 -8.39 -17.31 7.41
N THR A 101 -7.82 -18.43 6.96
CA THR A 101 -7.70 -19.66 7.78
C THR A 101 -6.45 -19.63 8.67
N LYS A 102 -5.60 -18.62 8.51
CA LYS A 102 -4.37 -18.44 9.25
C LYS A 102 -4.34 -17.08 9.92
N ARG A 103 -3.54 -16.93 10.97
CA ARG A 103 -3.28 -15.64 11.59
C ARG A 103 -2.65 -14.67 10.57
N GLY A 104 -3.33 -13.58 10.24
CA GLY A 104 -2.88 -12.59 9.25
C GLY A 104 -2.13 -11.42 9.90
N ILE A 105 -0.87 -11.21 9.51
CA ILE A 105 -0.03 -10.10 9.98
C ILE A 105 0.32 -9.22 8.77
N PHE A 106 -0.06 -7.94 8.84
CA PHE A 106 0.11 -6.97 7.76
C PHE A 106 1.15 -5.91 8.13
N ILE A 107 2.24 -5.82 7.37
CA ILE A 107 3.37 -4.94 7.68
C ILE A 107 3.48 -3.85 6.62
N GLY A 108 3.30 -2.60 7.03
CA GLY A 108 3.45 -1.43 6.17
C GLY A 108 4.64 -0.57 6.57
N GLY A 109 5.47 -0.18 5.60
CA GLY A 109 6.58 0.76 5.83
C GLY A 109 6.45 2.05 5.02
N GLY A 110 6.29 3.19 5.68
CA GLY A 110 6.13 4.49 5.00
C GLY A 110 4.98 4.48 3.99
N ILE A 111 5.26 4.78 2.72
CA ILE A 111 4.26 4.76 1.64
C ILE A 111 3.82 3.33 1.24
N GLY A 112 4.37 2.28 1.84
CA GLY A 112 3.85 0.92 1.73
C GLY A 112 2.65 0.64 2.66
N CYS A 113 2.30 1.55 3.56
CA CYS A 113 1.13 1.41 4.44
C CYS A 113 -0.21 1.40 3.65
N PRO A 114 -0.46 2.28 2.66
CA PRO A 114 -1.72 2.30 1.93
C PRO A 114 -2.20 0.96 1.37
N PRO A 115 -1.42 0.17 0.60
CA PRO A 115 -1.88 -1.12 0.12
C PRO A 115 -2.11 -2.15 1.24
N MET A 116 -1.42 -2.02 2.38
CA MET A 116 -1.64 -2.87 3.55
C MET A 116 -2.95 -2.55 4.28
N LEU A 117 -3.44 -1.30 4.20
CA LEU A 117 -4.75 -0.94 4.73
C LEU A 117 -5.86 -1.71 4.01
N GLY A 118 -5.84 -1.73 2.67
CA GLY A 118 -6.77 -2.50 1.87
C GLY A 118 -6.70 -4.00 2.20
N ALA A 119 -5.50 -4.55 2.34
CA ALA A 119 -5.30 -5.96 2.66
C ALA A 119 -5.81 -6.33 4.07
N ALA A 120 -5.55 -5.49 5.07
CA ALA A 120 -6.04 -5.69 6.43
C ALA A 120 -7.57 -5.58 6.49
N LYS A 121 -8.16 -4.61 5.77
CA LYS A 121 -9.61 -4.42 5.67
C LYS A 121 -10.30 -5.62 5.02
N GLU A 122 -9.73 -6.17 3.95
CA GLU A 122 -10.25 -7.37 3.27
C GLU A 122 -10.12 -8.63 4.13
N TYR A 123 -9.02 -8.75 4.91
CA TYR A 123 -8.86 -9.85 5.87
C TYR A 123 -9.94 -9.78 6.96
N GLY A 124 -10.23 -8.61 7.49
CA GLY A 124 -11.28 -8.36 8.47
C GLY A 124 -10.76 -8.01 9.86
N SER A 125 -11.65 -8.00 10.84
CA SER A 125 -11.41 -7.51 12.20
C SER A 125 -10.32 -8.25 12.99
N ASP A 126 -9.93 -9.46 12.57
CA ASP A 126 -8.85 -10.22 13.20
C ASP A 126 -7.45 -9.90 12.67
N ALA A 127 -7.33 -8.95 11.72
CA ALA A 127 -6.06 -8.50 11.19
C ALA A 127 -5.15 -7.94 12.31
N GLU A 128 -3.87 -8.32 12.29
CA GLU A 128 -2.83 -7.73 13.11
C GLU A 128 -1.89 -6.91 12.21
N VAL A 129 -1.56 -5.71 12.63
CA VAL A 129 -0.86 -4.74 11.79
C VAL A 129 0.39 -4.23 12.47
N ILE A 130 1.49 -4.09 11.72
CA ILE A 130 2.72 -3.43 12.16
C ILE A 130 3.04 -2.32 11.16
N LEU A 131 3.11 -1.09 11.64
CA LEU A 131 3.43 0.08 10.83
C LEU A 131 4.79 0.63 11.20
N GLY A 132 5.64 0.86 10.21
CA GLY A 132 6.97 1.42 10.38
C GLY A 132 7.13 2.77 9.70
N PHE A 133 7.62 3.77 10.44
CA PHE A 133 7.89 5.11 9.92
C PHE A 133 9.26 5.61 10.36
N ARG A 134 9.74 6.70 9.78
CA ARG A 134 10.98 7.36 10.23
C ARG A 134 10.75 8.12 11.54
N SER A 135 9.64 8.85 11.62
CA SER A 135 9.22 9.69 12.75
C SER A 135 7.70 9.81 12.78
N GLN A 136 7.16 10.41 13.82
CA GLN A 136 5.73 10.74 13.94
C GLN A 136 5.22 11.58 12.77
N GLU A 137 6.01 12.52 12.27
CA GLU A 137 5.63 13.39 11.14
C GLU A 137 5.40 12.60 9.83
N ASN A 138 6.04 11.45 9.69
CA ASN A 138 5.88 10.57 8.54
C ASN A 138 4.74 9.57 8.69
N ALA A 139 4.13 9.47 9.87
CA ALA A 139 3.05 8.53 10.14
C ALA A 139 1.79 8.91 9.36
N ILE A 140 1.21 7.92 8.68
CA ILE A 140 -0.03 8.08 7.90
C ILE A 140 -0.99 6.95 8.19
N LEU A 141 -2.30 7.22 8.07
CA LEU A 141 -3.39 6.24 8.12
C LEU A 141 -3.49 5.45 9.44
N THR A 142 -2.78 5.85 10.50
CA THR A 142 -2.72 5.10 11.77
C THR A 142 -4.10 4.86 12.36
N ASP A 143 -4.98 5.87 12.34
CA ASP A 143 -6.33 5.75 12.93
C ASP A 143 -7.26 4.91 12.05
N LYS A 144 -7.07 4.95 10.72
CA LYS A 144 -7.77 4.03 9.81
C LYS A 144 -7.41 2.58 10.09
N PHE A 145 -6.13 2.27 10.33
CA PHE A 145 -5.72 0.92 10.71
C PHE A 145 -6.31 0.48 12.05
N LYS A 146 -6.31 1.36 13.06
CA LYS A 146 -6.93 1.07 14.36
C LYS A 146 -8.42 0.77 14.27
N SER A 147 -9.13 1.35 13.28
CA SER A 147 -10.55 1.11 13.09
C SER A 147 -10.89 -0.21 12.42
N VAL A 148 -9.93 -0.87 11.73
CA VAL A 148 -10.17 -2.09 10.94
C VAL A 148 -9.44 -3.32 11.45
N ALA A 149 -8.44 -3.16 12.31
CA ALA A 149 -7.58 -4.24 12.76
C ALA A 149 -7.74 -4.50 14.27
N LYS A 150 -7.58 -5.75 14.68
CA LYS A 150 -7.60 -6.19 16.08
C LYS A 150 -6.46 -5.59 16.89
N ARG A 151 -5.30 -5.46 16.26
CA ARG A 151 -4.08 -4.98 16.89
C ARG A 151 -3.28 -4.14 15.89
N VAL A 152 -2.82 -2.99 16.32
CA VAL A 152 -1.94 -2.12 15.53
C VAL A 152 -0.73 -1.73 16.38
N GLU A 153 0.43 -2.19 15.94
CA GLU A 153 1.71 -1.80 16.51
C GLU A 153 2.39 -0.77 15.59
N ILE A 154 2.96 0.27 16.17
CA ILE A 154 3.63 1.33 15.44
C ILE A 154 5.09 1.40 15.90
N THR A 155 6.00 1.50 14.95
CA THR A 155 7.41 1.74 15.22
C THR A 155 7.89 2.99 14.51
N THR A 156 8.77 3.74 15.14
CA THR A 156 9.52 4.83 14.49
C THR A 156 11.01 4.70 14.78
N ASN A 157 11.83 5.07 13.80
CA ASN A 157 13.29 4.96 13.93
C ASN A 157 13.82 5.82 15.09
N ASP A 158 13.21 6.99 15.30
CA ASP A 158 13.58 7.96 16.33
C ASP A 158 12.86 7.76 17.68
N GLY A 159 11.77 6.96 17.72
CA GLY A 159 10.96 6.72 18.91
C GLY A 159 9.95 7.83 19.21
N THR A 160 9.66 8.71 18.27
CA THR A 160 8.70 9.83 18.46
C THR A 160 7.24 9.38 18.45
N LEU A 161 6.96 8.17 17.90
CA LEU A 161 5.63 7.54 17.93
C LEU A 161 5.77 6.02 18.05
N GLY A 162 5.06 5.41 19.00
CA GLY A 162 5.07 3.98 19.23
C GLY A 162 6.42 3.48 19.78
N ALA A 163 6.82 2.28 19.40
CA ALA A 163 8.10 1.70 19.82
C ALA A 163 9.25 2.29 18.99
N LYS A 164 10.40 2.57 19.62
CA LYS A 164 11.62 2.92 18.92
C LYS A 164 12.23 1.68 18.29
N GLY A 165 12.50 1.71 16.98
CA GLY A 165 13.15 0.60 16.26
C GLY A 165 12.48 0.28 14.94
N PHE A 166 12.57 -0.99 14.52
CA PHE A 166 12.10 -1.47 13.24
C PHE A 166 10.89 -2.41 13.38
N VAL A 167 10.13 -2.55 12.33
CA VAL A 167 8.98 -3.48 12.26
C VAL A 167 9.37 -4.93 12.57
N THR A 168 10.62 -5.31 12.28
CA THR A 168 11.16 -6.64 12.58
C THR A 168 11.32 -6.90 14.07
N ASP A 169 11.57 -5.87 14.86
CA ASP A 169 11.73 -6.01 16.32
C ASP A 169 10.37 -6.37 16.94
N VAL A 170 9.30 -5.72 16.46
CA VAL A 170 7.93 -6.03 16.87
C VAL A 170 7.50 -7.39 16.33
N LEU A 171 7.75 -7.68 15.05
CA LEU A 171 7.38 -8.96 14.44
C LEU A 171 8.04 -10.14 15.19
N LYS A 172 9.32 -10.03 15.54
CA LYS A 172 10.06 -11.06 16.28
C LYS A 172 9.41 -11.41 17.63
N ASN A 173 8.84 -10.41 18.28
CA ASN A 173 8.14 -10.60 19.56
C ASN A 173 6.70 -11.09 19.40
N MET A 174 6.11 -10.90 18.21
CA MET A 174 4.73 -11.29 17.92
C MET A 174 4.58 -12.73 17.45
N VAL A 175 5.63 -13.32 16.87
CA VAL A 175 5.55 -14.62 16.21
C VAL A 175 6.45 -15.67 16.87
N GLN A 176 5.97 -16.93 16.86
CA GLN A 176 6.72 -18.10 17.31
C GLN A 176 7.20 -18.91 16.10
N ASN A 177 8.19 -19.79 16.33
CA ASN A 177 8.69 -20.68 15.28
C ASN A 177 7.64 -21.69 14.84
N GLY A 178 7.40 -21.78 13.52
CA GLY A 178 6.42 -22.70 12.94
C GLY A 178 4.95 -22.34 13.21
N GLU A 179 4.67 -21.11 13.65
CA GLU A 179 3.30 -20.66 13.89
C GLU A 179 2.47 -20.67 12.61
N ASN A 180 1.18 -21.04 12.72
CA ASN A 180 0.24 -21.02 11.60
C ASN A 180 -0.21 -19.59 11.28
N ALA A 181 0.76 -18.77 10.85
CA ALA A 181 0.58 -17.37 10.47
C ALA A 181 1.04 -17.11 9.03
N VAL A 182 0.53 -16.03 8.45
CA VAL A 182 0.99 -15.49 7.16
C VAL A 182 1.29 -14.01 7.32
N VAL A 183 2.46 -13.60 6.85
CA VAL A 183 2.89 -12.19 6.83
C VAL A 183 2.70 -11.63 5.42
N TYR A 184 2.07 -10.46 5.33
CA TYR A 184 1.94 -9.66 4.11
C TYR A 184 2.68 -8.35 4.34
N ALA A 185 3.61 -7.99 3.47
CA ALA A 185 4.44 -6.80 3.69
C ALA A 185 4.57 -5.94 2.44
N CYS A 186 4.53 -4.61 2.63
CA CYS A 186 4.82 -3.61 1.61
C CYS A 186 5.62 -2.46 2.22
N GLY A 187 6.65 -1.99 1.50
CA GLY A 187 7.50 -0.90 1.96
C GLY A 187 8.89 -0.92 1.33
N PRO A 188 9.85 -0.20 1.91
CA PRO A 188 11.22 -0.11 1.39
C PRO A 188 11.90 -1.48 1.29
N THR A 189 12.66 -1.69 0.22
CA THR A 189 13.37 -2.95 -0.05
C THR A 189 14.20 -3.48 1.15
N PRO A 190 14.97 -2.64 1.90
CA PRO A 190 15.68 -3.13 3.07
C PRO A 190 14.76 -3.72 4.15
N MET A 191 13.61 -3.06 4.40
CA MET A 191 12.60 -3.56 5.33
C MET A 191 12.04 -4.91 4.87
N LEU A 192 11.65 -5.02 3.60
CA LEU A 192 11.11 -6.27 3.04
C LEU A 192 12.10 -7.43 3.12
N LYS A 193 13.39 -7.17 2.85
CA LYS A 193 14.47 -8.17 3.01
C LYS A 193 14.57 -8.66 4.45
N SER A 194 14.54 -7.76 5.42
CA SER A 194 14.63 -8.10 6.85
C SER A 194 13.40 -8.87 7.32
N VAL A 195 12.20 -8.45 6.90
CA VAL A 195 10.94 -9.18 7.20
C VAL A 195 10.95 -10.58 6.61
N ALA A 196 11.34 -10.72 5.33
CA ALA A 196 11.40 -12.02 4.66
C ALA A 196 12.44 -12.96 5.32
N ALA A 197 13.61 -12.43 5.70
CA ALA A 197 14.65 -13.20 6.41
C ALA A 197 14.15 -13.72 7.76
N LEU A 198 13.47 -12.86 8.54
CA LEU A 198 12.88 -13.25 9.83
C LEU A 198 11.78 -14.29 9.66
N CYS A 199 10.88 -14.11 8.67
CA CYS A 199 9.84 -15.09 8.38
C CYS A 199 10.42 -16.44 7.97
N LYS A 200 11.49 -16.46 7.17
CA LYS A 200 12.22 -17.68 6.81
C LYS A 200 12.83 -18.35 8.03
N GLU A 201 13.49 -17.59 8.90
CA GLU A 201 14.05 -18.09 10.17
C GLU A 201 12.98 -18.73 11.06
N LYS A 202 11.79 -18.11 11.11
CA LYS A 202 10.65 -18.57 11.93
C LYS A 202 9.77 -19.62 11.23
N ASN A 203 10.11 -20.04 10.01
CA ASN A 203 9.32 -20.95 9.20
C ASN A 203 7.84 -20.47 9.02
N ILE A 204 7.68 -19.18 8.73
CA ILE A 204 6.39 -18.53 8.52
C ILE A 204 6.28 -18.09 7.05
N LYS A 205 5.14 -18.30 6.44
CA LYS A 205 4.86 -17.87 5.07
C LYS A 205 4.82 -16.33 4.99
N CYS A 206 5.52 -15.76 3.99
CA CYS A 206 5.59 -14.32 3.80
C CYS A 206 5.34 -13.97 2.33
N TYR A 207 4.46 -13.00 2.11
CA TYR A 207 4.22 -12.37 0.81
C TYR A 207 4.70 -10.92 0.87
N VAL A 208 5.48 -10.49 -0.12
CA VAL A 208 5.99 -9.13 -0.20
C VAL A 208 5.54 -8.46 -1.50
N SER A 209 5.16 -7.19 -1.42
CA SER A 209 4.93 -6.34 -2.58
C SER A 209 6.20 -5.57 -2.89
N LEU A 210 6.82 -5.85 -4.05
CA LEU A 210 8.05 -5.20 -4.48
C LEU A 210 7.73 -3.99 -5.35
N GLU A 211 8.40 -2.88 -5.10
CA GLU A 211 8.41 -1.73 -5.97
C GLU A 211 9.44 -1.95 -7.10
N GLN A 212 9.02 -1.74 -8.35
CA GLN A 212 9.89 -1.80 -9.52
C GLN A 212 9.69 -0.56 -10.39
N ARG A 213 10.72 -0.18 -11.12
CA ARG A 213 10.58 0.82 -12.18
C ARG A 213 9.70 0.26 -13.28
N MET A 214 8.69 1.01 -13.68
CA MET A 214 7.72 0.59 -14.68
C MET A 214 7.69 1.57 -15.84
N ALA A 215 7.45 1.01 -17.05
CA ALA A 215 7.04 1.80 -18.19
C ALA A 215 5.56 1.51 -18.49
N CYS A 216 5.22 0.36 -19.13
CA CYS A 216 3.84 0.04 -19.49
C CYS A 216 2.97 -0.38 -18.29
N GLY A 217 3.51 -1.07 -17.29
CA GLY A 217 2.78 -1.61 -16.13
C GLY A 217 1.88 -2.82 -16.43
N ILE A 218 1.85 -3.30 -17.68
CA ILE A 218 1.01 -4.42 -18.15
C ILE A 218 1.83 -5.66 -18.55
N GLY A 219 3.15 -5.66 -18.31
CA GLY A 219 4.04 -6.77 -18.65
C GLY A 219 4.55 -6.79 -20.11
N ALA A 220 4.03 -5.95 -21.00
CA ALA A 220 4.37 -5.99 -22.42
C ALA A 220 5.82 -5.55 -22.73
N CYS A 221 6.34 -4.54 -22.00
CA CYS A 221 7.70 -4.02 -22.21
C CYS A 221 8.78 -4.73 -21.40
N LEU A 222 8.44 -5.68 -20.57
CA LEU A 222 9.32 -6.44 -19.67
C LEU A 222 10.15 -5.60 -18.66
N CYS A 223 9.97 -4.29 -18.61
CA CYS A 223 10.74 -3.39 -17.74
C CYS A 223 10.57 -3.69 -16.24
N CYS A 224 9.35 -4.04 -15.81
CA CYS A 224 9.02 -4.37 -14.43
C CYS A 224 8.95 -5.88 -14.15
N CYS A 225 9.30 -6.74 -15.12
CA CYS A 225 9.30 -8.18 -14.93
C CYS A 225 10.55 -8.61 -14.15
N LEU A 226 10.34 -9.32 -13.05
CA LEU A 226 11.42 -9.97 -12.31
C LEU A 226 11.65 -11.35 -12.94
N LEU A 227 12.88 -11.61 -13.35
CA LEU A 227 13.34 -12.95 -13.71
C LEU A 227 13.82 -13.64 -12.44
N TYR A 228 13.23 -14.78 -12.12
CA TYR A 228 13.63 -15.65 -11.01
C TYR A 228 14.52 -16.78 -11.50
#